data_89f0700abb81f6ec9270253f589c59a9
#
_entry.id   89f0700abb81f6ec9270253f589c59a9
#
_cell.length_a   1.000
_cell.length_b   1.000
_cell.length_c   1.000
_cell.angle_alpha   90.00
_cell.angle_beta   90.00
_cell.angle_gamma   90.00
#
_symmetry.space_group_name_H-M   'P 1'
#
loop_
_entity.id
_entity.type
_entity.pdbx_description
1 polymer ?
#
loop_
_entity_poly.entity_id
_entity_poly.type
_entity_poly.pdbx_seq_one_letter_code
_entity_poly.pdbx_strand_id
1 'polypeptide(L)'
;MALNTAPIYSGVGDIQWGTTALTTANPSYEASGSGAVLIFSASASGSFVQRVRFKASGSTTATVARIFIADTELPSTGSNVVLFDEVTLAATTATQTAATTTYELPMNIALPPNYKIVATVATAQVAGGGWYVSSVGGSYTTP
;
A
#
# COMPACT_ATOMS: atom_id res chain seq x y z
N MET A 1 -15.83 29.49 -8.59
CA MET A 1 -15.58 28.05 -8.58
C MET A 1 -16.74 27.37 -9.27
N ALA A 2 -16.50 26.66 -10.37
CA ALA A 2 -17.57 25.91 -11.03
C ALA A 2 -17.91 24.70 -10.15
N LEU A 3 -19.17 24.55 -9.79
CA LEU A 3 -19.66 23.35 -9.11
C LEU A 3 -19.57 22.18 -10.10
N ASN A 4 -18.93 21.10 -9.71
CA ASN A 4 -18.97 19.87 -10.49
C ASN A 4 -20.38 19.29 -10.36
N THR A 5 -21.15 19.36 -11.44
CA THR A 5 -22.53 18.86 -11.50
C THR A 5 -22.62 17.40 -11.95
N ALA A 6 -21.50 16.80 -12.33
CA ALA A 6 -21.42 15.39 -12.71
C ALA A 6 -20.85 14.55 -11.54
N PRO A 7 -21.35 13.33 -11.32
CA PRO A 7 -20.73 12.42 -10.36
C PRO A 7 -19.27 12.14 -10.75
N ILE A 8 -18.38 12.21 -9.75
CA ILE A 8 -16.97 11.88 -9.98
C ILE A 8 -16.82 10.36 -9.83
N TYR A 9 -16.59 9.69 -10.94
CA TYR A 9 -16.24 8.27 -10.98
C TYR A 9 -14.79 8.09 -11.39
N SER A 10 -14.16 7.00 -10.96
CA SER A 10 -12.91 6.59 -11.56
C SER A 10 -13.16 6.24 -13.04
N GLY A 11 -12.50 6.94 -13.94
CA GLY A 11 -12.68 6.72 -15.38
C GLY A 11 -11.91 5.52 -15.89
N VAL A 12 -10.81 5.14 -15.23
CA VAL A 12 -9.92 4.05 -15.64
C VAL A 12 -9.55 3.22 -14.40
N GLY A 13 -9.65 1.89 -14.53
CA GLY A 13 -9.15 0.99 -13.49
C GLY A 13 -7.63 1.14 -13.32
N ASP A 14 -7.16 1.12 -12.07
CA ASP A 14 -5.76 1.30 -11.73
C ASP A 14 -5.36 0.26 -10.69
N ILE A 15 -4.46 -0.64 -11.08
CA ILE A 15 -3.88 -1.65 -10.19
C ILE A 15 -2.39 -1.41 -10.15
N GLN A 16 -1.88 -1.10 -8.96
CA GLN A 16 -0.46 -0.87 -8.73
C GLN A 16 0.06 -1.82 -7.65
N TRP A 17 1.36 -2.00 -7.58
CA TRP A 17 2.00 -2.88 -6.61
C TRP A 17 3.41 -2.38 -6.27
N GLY A 18 3.90 -2.80 -5.10
CA GLY A 18 5.28 -2.56 -4.73
C GLY A 18 6.26 -3.29 -5.67
N THR A 19 7.29 -2.62 -6.11
CA THR A 19 8.32 -3.20 -7.00
C THR A 19 9.13 -4.31 -6.32
N THR A 20 9.14 -4.33 -5.00
CA THR A 20 9.79 -5.34 -4.16
C THR A 20 8.85 -5.82 -3.08
N ALA A 21 9.05 -7.06 -2.62
CA ALA A 21 8.35 -7.56 -1.44
C ALA A 21 8.82 -6.81 -0.18
N LEU A 22 7.93 -6.66 0.78
CA LEU A 22 8.27 -6.14 2.11
C LEU A 22 9.06 -7.22 2.87
N THR A 23 10.35 -7.02 3.03
CA THR A 23 11.27 -7.96 3.70
C THR A 23 12.00 -7.34 4.86
N THR A 24 12.32 -6.06 4.76
CA THR A 24 13.12 -5.31 5.74
C THR A 24 12.24 -4.71 6.82
N ALA A 25 12.63 -4.90 8.09
CA ALA A 25 11.93 -4.27 9.20
C ALA A 25 11.97 -2.75 9.09
N ASN A 26 10.83 -2.13 9.26
CA ASN A 26 10.69 -0.70 9.50
C ASN A 26 9.64 -0.49 10.61
N PRO A 27 10.06 -0.43 11.88
CA PRO A 27 9.15 -0.26 13.01
C PRO A 27 8.69 1.20 13.18
N SER A 28 9.16 2.13 12.35
CA SER A 28 8.79 3.53 12.42
C SER A 28 7.28 3.73 12.15
N TYR A 29 6.68 4.64 12.88
CA TYR A 29 5.32 5.11 12.63
C TYR A 29 5.26 6.30 11.65
N GLU A 30 6.38 6.62 11.03
CA GLU A 30 6.54 7.73 10.08
C GLU A 30 7.01 7.24 8.70
N ALA A 31 7.11 5.92 8.50
CA ALA A 31 7.65 5.28 7.29
C ALA A 31 9.05 5.80 6.88
N SER A 32 9.78 6.43 7.79
CA SER A 32 11.13 6.93 7.53
C SER A 32 12.15 5.79 7.51
N GLY A 33 13.22 5.96 6.73
CA GLY A 33 14.29 4.98 6.64
C GLY A 33 14.05 3.86 5.63
N SER A 34 14.82 2.78 5.74
CA SER A 34 14.74 1.63 4.85
C SER A 34 13.49 0.78 5.11
N GLY A 35 13.09 -0.04 4.13
CA GLY A 35 11.96 -0.97 4.24
C GLY A 35 10.59 -0.38 3.92
N ALA A 36 10.50 0.91 3.59
CA ALA A 36 9.29 1.52 3.06
C ALA A 36 9.19 1.25 1.55
N VAL A 37 8.05 0.76 1.10
CA VAL A 37 7.79 0.42 -0.31
C VAL A 37 6.59 1.21 -0.80
N LEU A 38 6.78 1.93 -1.91
CA LEU A 38 5.69 2.60 -2.62
C LEU A 38 4.79 1.55 -3.28
N ILE A 39 3.49 1.59 -3.00
CA ILE A 39 2.51 0.64 -3.53
C ILE A 39 1.45 1.28 -4.41
N PHE A 40 1.23 2.57 -4.29
CA PHE A 40 0.30 3.31 -5.14
C PHE A 40 0.73 4.77 -5.30
N SER A 41 0.57 5.29 -6.50
CA SER A 41 0.75 6.71 -6.79
C SER A 41 -0.48 7.22 -7.52
N ALA A 42 -1.18 8.17 -6.92
CA ALA A 42 -2.37 8.75 -7.53
C ALA A 42 -2.02 9.49 -8.83
N SER A 43 -2.93 9.47 -9.78
CA SER A 43 -2.79 10.19 -11.05
C SER A 43 -2.76 11.71 -10.84
N ALA A 44 -2.42 12.44 -11.90
CA ALA A 44 -2.44 13.91 -11.89
C ALA A 44 -3.84 14.51 -11.63
N SER A 45 -4.89 13.72 -11.79
CA SER A 45 -6.27 14.11 -11.49
C SER A 45 -6.78 13.53 -10.16
N GLY A 46 -5.92 12.86 -9.41
CA GLY A 46 -6.30 12.09 -8.24
C GLY A 46 -6.74 10.67 -8.60
N SER A 47 -6.95 9.85 -7.57
CA SER A 47 -7.36 8.45 -7.73
C SER A 47 -8.25 8.01 -6.58
N PHE A 48 -9.10 7.01 -6.84
CA PHE A 48 -9.81 6.27 -5.81
C PHE A 48 -9.07 4.97 -5.53
N VAL A 49 -8.83 4.65 -4.27
CA VAL A 49 -8.23 3.37 -3.85
C VAL A 49 -9.26 2.60 -3.04
N GLN A 50 -9.62 1.43 -3.54
CA GLN A 50 -10.61 0.57 -2.92
C GLN A 50 -10.01 -0.25 -1.79
N ARG A 51 -8.88 -0.92 -2.05
CA ARG A 51 -8.22 -1.80 -1.08
C ARG A 51 -6.74 -1.99 -1.38
N VAL A 52 -6.04 -2.41 -0.34
CA VAL A 52 -4.68 -2.93 -0.41
C VAL A 52 -4.70 -4.43 -0.08
N ARG A 53 -3.91 -5.22 -0.78
CA ARG A 53 -3.80 -6.67 -0.59
C ARG A 53 -2.37 -7.05 -0.27
N PHE A 54 -2.23 -7.94 0.71
CA PHE A 54 -0.96 -8.55 1.09
C PHE A 54 -0.98 -10.04 0.77
N LYS A 55 0.06 -10.51 0.09
CA LYS A 55 0.24 -11.92 -0.26
C LYS A 55 1.66 -12.35 0.05
N ALA A 56 1.81 -13.44 0.81
CA ALA A 56 3.13 -13.98 1.09
C ALA A 56 3.84 -14.42 -0.20
N SER A 57 5.09 -14.03 -0.34
CA SER A 57 5.96 -14.43 -1.46
C SER A 57 6.73 -15.74 -1.18
N GLY A 58 6.59 -16.26 0.02
CA GLY A 58 7.28 -17.46 0.52
C GLY A 58 6.86 -17.69 1.97
N SER A 59 7.66 -18.42 2.72
CA SER A 59 7.48 -18.52 4.18
C SER A 59 7.79 -17.18 4.83
N THR A 60 6.96 -16.75 5.79
CA THR A 60 7.05 -15.42 6.40
C THR A 60 7.02 -15.49 7.91
N THR A 61 7.63 -14.49 8.56
CA THR A 61 7.52 -14.25 10.00
C THR A 61 6.28 -13.41 10.29
N ALA A 62 5.65 -13.63 11.43
CA ALA A 62 4.55 -12.80 11.89
C ALA A 62 5.00 -11.34 12.05
N THR A 63 4.18 -10.41 11.60
CA THR A 63 4.51 -8.98 11.62
C THR A 63 3.23 -8.14 11.62
N VAL A 64 3.38 -6.85 11.87
CA VAL A 64 2.36 -5.85 11.58
C VAL A 64 2.79 -5.11 10.32
N ALA A 65 1.93 -5.09 9.32
CA ALA A 65 2.08 -4.21 8.17
C ALA A 65 1.40 -2.88 8.46
N ARG A 66 2.06 -1.79 8.08
CA ARG A 66 1.57 -0.43 8.22
C ARG A 66 1.38 0.20 6.87
N ILE A 67 0.28 0.90 6.72
CA ILE A 67 -0.07 1.65 5.51
C ILE A 67 -0.03 3.13 5.84
N PHE A 68 0.69 3.87 5.02
CA PHE A 68 0.87 5.30 5.14
C PHE A 68 0.33 5.99 3.90
N ILE A 69 -0.25 7.16 4.11
CA ILE A 69 -0.53 8.12 3.04
C ILE A 69 0.54 9.19 3.09
N ALA A 70 1.23 9.38 1.98
CA ALA A 70 2.19 10.45 1.78
C ALA A 70 1.62 11.46 0.78
N ASP A 71 2.04 12.71 0.89
CA ASP A 71 1.75 13.72 -0.12
C ASP A 71 2.57 13.45 -1.42
N THR A 72 2.91 14.46 -2.18
CA THR A 72 3.58 14.32 -3.48
C THR A 72 4.99 13.73 -3.40
N GLU A 73 5.59 13.62 -2.21
CA GLU A 73 6.94 13.08 -2.03
C GLU A 73 6.94 11.75 -1.28
N LEU A 74 7.98 10.94 -1.51
CA LEU A 74 8.19 9.74 -0.70
C LEU A 74 8.62 10.12 0.71
N PRO A 75 8.23 9.36 1.75
CA PRO A 75 8.61 9.65 3.11
C PRO A 75 10.14 9.66 3.28
N SER A 76 10.69 10.79 3.64
CA SER A 76 12.12 10.91 3.95
C SER A 76 12.37 11.31 5.40
N THR A 77 11.49 12.12 5.97
CA THR A 77 11.64 12.71 7.30
C THR A 77 10.40 12.62 8.19
N GLY A 78 9.36 11.93 7.73
CA GLY A 78 8.11 11.76 8.46
C GLY A 78 7.16 12.97 8.45
N SER A 79 7.58 14.12 7.94
CA SER A 79 6.76 15.34 7.97
C SER A 79 5.66 15.37 6.90
N ASN A 80 5.77 14.55 5.86
CA ASN A 80 4.86 14.50 4.71
C ASN A 80 4.06 13.20 4.62
N VAL A 81 3.99 12.45 5.70
CA VAL A 81 3.37 11.14 5.75
C VAL A 81 2.53 10.99 7.01
N VAL A 82 1.43 10.26 6.89
CA VAL A 82 0.58 9.90 8.02
C VAL A 82 0.32 8.40 8.03
N LEU A 83 0.40 7.78 9.20
CA LEU A 83 -0.06 6.40 9.38
C LEU A 83 -1.58 6.36 9.17
N PHE A 84 -2.01 5.58 8.20
CA PHE A 84 -3.43 5.46 7.85
C PHE A 84 -4.07 4.26 8.54
N ASP A 85 -3.43 3.08 8.46
CA ASP A 85 -3.97 1.87 9.05
C ASP A 85 -2.88 0.80 9.26
N GLU A 86 -3.21 -0.23 10.03
CA GLU A 86 -2.35 -1.36 10.33
C GLU A 86 -3.11 -2.68 10.16
N VAL A 87 -2.39 -3.73 9.76
CA VAL A 87 -2.93 -5.07 9.68
C VAL A 87 -1.92 -6.09 10.22
N THR A 88 -2.41 -7.01 11.06
CA THR A 88 -1.59 -8.13 11.55
C THR A 88 -1.48 -9.20 10.48
N LEU A 89 -0.27 -9.53 10.09
CA LEU A 89 0.07 -10.60 9.16
C LEU A 89 0.67 -11.77 9.94
N ALA A 90 -0.04 -12.89 9.99
CA ALA A 90 0.44 -14.09 10.68
C ALA A 90 1.62 -14.72 9.94
N ALA A 91 2.46 -15.43 10.68
CA ALA A 91 3.50 -16.26 10.07
C ALA A 91 2.88 -17.27 9.10
N THR A 92 3.55 -17.48 7.98
CA THR A 92 3.08 -18.38 6.91
C THR A 92 4.18 -19.34 6.54
N THR A 93 3.82 -20.61 6.36
CA THR A 93 4.68 -21.61 5.74
C THR A 93 4.23 -21.85 4.31
N ALA A 94 5.07 -21.47 3.35
CA ALA A 94 4.76 -21.69 1.94
C ALA A 94 4.92 -23.18 1.57
N THR A 95 3.93 -23.69 0.84
CA THR A 95 3.98 -25.06 0.27
C THR A 95 3.49 -25.02 -1.18
N GLN A 96 3.75 -26.08 -1.93
CA GLN A 96 3.25 -26.21 -3.30
C GLN A 96 1.83 -26.82 -3.35
N THR A 97 1.31 -27.24 -2.21
CA THR A 97 0.03 -27.97 -2.13
C THR A 97 -1.08 -27.17 -1.45
N ALA A 98 -0.76 -26.06 -0.82
CA ALA A 98 -1.73 -25.20 -0.13
C ALA A 98 -1.45 -23.72 -0.39
N ALA A 99 -2.48 -22.96 -0.69
CA ALA A 99 -2.38 -21.51 -0.86
C ALA A 99 -2.13 -20.81 0.49
N THR A 100 -1.26 -19.80 0.47
CA THR A 100 -1.06 -18.92 1.62
C THR A 100 -2.24 -17.96 1.79
N THR A 101 -2.47 -17.51 3.01
CA THR A 101 -3.53 -16.54 3.32
C THR A 101 -3.29 -15.23 2.57
N THR A 102 -4.36 -14.63 2.09
CA THR A 102 -4.38 -13.26 1.56
C THR A 102 -5.02 -12.37 2.60
N TYR A 103 -4.36 -11.26 2.92
CA TYR A 103 -4.92 -10.22 3.76
C TYR A 103 -5.37 -9.05 2.89
N GLU A 104 -6.54 -8.51 3.17
CA GLU A 104 -7.07 -7.34 2.48
C GLU A 104 -7.41 -6.26 3.50
N LEU A 105 -6.99 -5.05 3.18
CA LEU A 105 -7.29 -3.85 3.93
C LEU A 105 -8.18 -2.95 3.08
N PRO A 106 -9.46 -2.79 3.44
CA PRO A 106 -10.33 -1.85 2.74
C PRO A 106 -9.84 -0.43 2.97
N MET A 107 -9.67 0.33 1.90
CA MET A 107 -9.28 1.73 1.97
C MET A 107 -10.49 2.63 1.73
N ASN A 108 -11.14 2.48 0.58
CA ASN A 108 -12.30 3.26 0.14
C ASN A 108 -12.08 4.78 0.26
N ILE A 109 -10.92 5.25 -0.18
CA ILE A 109 -10.53 6.65 -0.09
C ILE A 109 -10.25 7.25 -1.46
N ALA A 110 -10.55 8.54 -1.58
CA ALA A 110 -10.11 9.36 -2.70
C ALA A 110 -8.77 10.02 -2.33
N LEU A 111 -7.77 9.80 -3.16
CA LEU A 111 -6.46 10.42 -3.01
C LEU A 111 -6.37 11.69 -3.88
N PRO A 112 -5.88 12.80 -3.33
CA PRO A 112 -5.54 13.98 -4.11
C PRO A 112 -4.51 13.67 -5.22
N PRO A 113 -4.37 14.57 -6.21
CA PRO A 113 -3.36 14.41 -7.26
C PRO A 113 -1.96 14.14 -6.70
N ASN A 114 -1.30 13.13 -7.26
CA ASN A 114 0.08 12.74 -6.96
C ASN A 114 0.34 12.22 -5.53
N TYR A 115 -0.68 12.08 -4.69
CA TYR A 115 -0.51 11.44 -3.37
C TYR A 115 -0.12 9.98 -3.53
N LYS A 116 0.53 9.45 -2.52
CA LYS A 116 1.12 8.11 -2.54
C LYS A 116 0.65 7.27 -1.36
N ILE A 117 0.58 5.96 -1.57
CA ILE A 117 0.43 4.98 -0.49
C ILE A 117 1.73 4.20 -0.39
N VAL A 118 2.24 4.12 0.84
CA VAL A 118 3.48 3.43 1.19
C VAL A 118 3.17 2.37 2.22
N ALA A 119 3.82 1.23 2.11
CA ALA A 119 3.70 0.14 3.07
C ALA A 119 5.04 -0.19 3.73
N THR A 120 4.99 -0.61 4.98
CA THR A 120 6.13 -1.15 5.74
C THR A 120 5.73 -2.41 6.49
N VAL A 121 6.71 -3.17 6.98
CA VAL A 121 6.51 -4.25 7.96
C VAL A 121 7.37 -3.98 9.19
N ALA A 122 6.81 -4.22 10.37
CA ALA A 122 7.48 -3.93 11.63
C ALA A 122 8.63 -4.90 11.94
N THR A 123 8.57 -6.13 11.44
CA THR A 123 9.52 -7.21 11.70
C THR A 123 10.16 -7.69 10.41
N ALA A 124 11.47 -7.88 10.41
CA ALA A 124 12.19 -8.45 9.28
C ALA A 124 11.67 -9.84 8.94
N GLN A 125 11.58 -10.15 7.66
CA GLN A 125 11.13 -11.43 7.18
C GLN A 125 12.28 -12.42 7.05
N VAL A 126 11.97 -13.71 7.10
CA VAL A 126 12.95 -14.77 6.89
C VAL A 126 13.53 -14.71 5.48
N ALA A 127 14.73 -15.24 5.30
CA ALA A 127 15.40 -15.29 4.00
C ALA A 127 14.50 -16.00 2.96
N GLY A 128 14.33 -15.39 1.82
CA GLY A 128 13.46 -15.88 0.73
C GLY A 128 11.97 -15.68 0.94
N GLY A 129 11.55 -15.09 2.06
CA GLY A 129 10.16 -14.72 2.34
C GLY A 129 9.94 -13.21 2.33
N GLY A 130 8.68 -12.82 2.26
CA GLY A 130 8.28 -11.43 2.31
C GLY A 130 6.80 -11.29 1.95
N TRP A 131 6.33 -10.06 1.86
CA TRP A 131 4.94 -9.76 1.53
C TRP A 131 4.86 -8.92 0.26
N TYR A 132 4.30 -9.47 -0.79
CA TYR A 132 3.88 -8.67 -1.95
C TYR A 132 2.65 -7.86 -1.57
N VAL A 133 2.68 -6.60 -1.95
CA VAL A 133 1.59 -5.67 -1.68
C VAL A 133 1.09 -5.09 -3.00
N SER A 134 -0.20 -5.16 -3.19
CA SER A 134 -0.88 -4.58 -4.35
C SER A 134 -2.06 -3.73 -3.92
N SER A 135 -2.41 -2.77 -4.73
CA SER A 135 -3.57 -1.89 -4.53
C SER A 135 -4.50 -1.96 -5.73
N VAL A 136 -5.77 -1.88 -5.46
CA VAL A 136 -6.83 -1.87 -6.47
C VAL A 136 -7.63 -0.59 -6.34
N GLY A 137 -7.77 0.12 -7.43
CA GLY A 137 -8.49 1.39 -7.45
C GLY A 137 -8.81 1.84 -8.86
N GLY A 138 -8.89 3.12 -9.03
CA GLY A 138 -9.13 3.74 -10.32
C GLY A 138 -8.66 5.19 -10.34
N SER A 139 -8.17 5.63 -11.47
CA SER A 139 -7.76 7.01 -11.69
C SER A 139 -8.95 7.87 -12.10
N TYR A 140 -9.01 9.08 -11.58
CA TYR A 140 -9.96 10.08 -12.07
C TYR A 140 -9.46 10.61 -13.41
N THR A 141 -10.38 10.85 -14.31
CA THR A 141 -10.12 11.58 -15.54
C THR A 141 -10.53 13.03 -15.35
N THR A 142 -9.73 13.95 -15.87
CA THR A 142 -10.20 15.35 -16.03
C THR A 142 -11.35 15.36 -17.04
N PRO A 143 -12.40 16.11 -16.78
CA PRO A 143 -13.48 16.32 -17.76
C PRO A 143 -12.95 16.92 -19.04
#